data_4d032dac9db970344ab1c3f599eb3caa
#
_entry.id   4d032dac9db970344ab1c3f599eb3caa
#
_cell.length_a   1.000
_cell.length_b   1.000
_cell.length_c   1.000
_cell.angle_alpha   90.00
_cell.angle_beta   90.00
_cell.angle_gamma   90.00
#
_symmetry.space_group_name_H-M   'P 1'
#
loop_
_entity.id
_entity.type
_entity.pdbx_description
1 polymer ?
#
loop_
_entity_poly.entity_id
_entity_poly.type
_entity_poly.pdbx_seq_one_letter_code
_entity_poly.pdbx_strand_id
1 'polypeptide(L)'
;MADIKRKSIAKLCLALGLFVLAGVFRQLDRLAAPLPSAVCFLLTNLIYIGLAMAWGFSISRRILHCDDRRWLLLGCAMTVLWLFLRTVKYRFFSDDTVTRYLWYLYYVPQILAPLFSLFAALQLGRREGDAFSRRWYLLFIPAALLIDGILSNDLHQLAFCAAPGAATLQADYTHGWMYYLAMTWIVGLLLATGIIVYRKCRISESRRYAWVPLCAFLSGIVLCALSFANTYTFHKMPECFCLTFAAFWESCLQVGLIPTNGYYRYFFSESTVAAQIVDGQG
;
A
#
# COMPACT_ATOMS: atom_id res chain seq x y z
N MET A 1 11.49 26.70 -8.96
CA MET A 1 10.51 25.71 -9.46
C MET A 1 11.16 24.54 -10.20
N ALA A 2 12.02 24.78 -11.19
CA ALA A 2 12.71 23.72 -11.97
C ALA A 2 13.55 22.76 -11.10
N ASP A 3 14.30 23.27 -10.12
CA ASP A 3 15.17 22.45 -9.26
C ASP A 3 14.39 21.51 -8.32
N ILE A 4 13.23 21.96 -7.80
CA ILE A 4 12.35 21.12 -6.95
C ILE A 4 11.73 20.00 -7.78
N LYS A 5 11.26 20.29 -9.01
CA LYS A 5 10.75 19.26 -9.93
C LYS A 5 11.85 18.27 -10.30
N ARG A 6 13.06 18.73 -10.58
CA ARG A 6 14.22 17.88 -10.89
C ARG A 6 14.56 16.93 -9.74
N LYS A 7 14.59 17.42 -8.50
CA LYS A 7 14.81 16.59 -7.29
C LYS A 7 13.71 15.56 -7.07
N SER A 8 12.45 15.92 -7.33
CA SER A 8 11.32 15.00 -7.23
C SER A 8 11.40 13.89 -8.27
N ILE A 9 11.71 14.23 -9.53
CA ILE A 9 11.91 13.26 -10.61
C ILE A 9 13.07 12.33 -10.30
N ALA A 10 14.22 12.86 -9.84
CA ALA A 10 15.37 12.05 -9.47
C ALA A 10 15.05 11.03 -8.37
N LYS A 11 14.27 11.41 -7.35
CA LYS A 11 13.82 10.49 -6.29
C LYS A 11 12.90 9.40 -6.86
N LEU A 12 11.99 9.76 -7.76
CA LEU A 12 11.11 8.79 -8.40
C LEU A 12 11.90 7.80 -9.25
N CYS A 13 12.83 8.29 -10.08
CA CYS A 13 13.71 7.45 -10.90
C CYS A 13 14.55 6.52 -10.03
N LEU A 14 15.08 7.00 -8.90
CA LEU A 14 15.83 6.18 -7.95
C LEU A 14 14.94 5.07 -7.35
N ALA A 15 13.73 5.41 -6.91
CA ALA A 15 12.80 4.44 -6.33
C ALA A 15 12.39 3.36 -7.35
N LEU A 16 12.08 3.76 -8.58
CA LEU A 16 11.78 2.81 -9.66
C LEU A 16 13.01 1.96 -10.03
N GLY A 17 14.19 2.56 -10.10
CA GLY A 17 15.43 1.84 -10.34
C GLY A 17 15.72 0.79 -9.28
N LEU A 18 15.55 1.13 -8.00
CA LEU A 18 15.69 0.19 -6.89
C LEU A 18 14.63 -0.91 -6.93
N PHE A 19 13.38 -0.58 -7.30
CA PHE A 19 12.31 -1.57 -7.45
C PHE A 19 12.66 -2.59 -8.55
N VAL A 20 13.13 -2.13 -9.71
CA VAL A 20 13.59 -3.00 -10.80
C VAL A 20 14.80 -3.83 -10.36
N LEU A 21 15.77 -3.22 -9.67
CA LEU A 21 16.96 -3.91 -9.16
C LEU A 21 16.59 -5.06 -8.21
N ALA A 22 15.61 -4.86 -7.33
CA ALA A 22 15.11 -5.92 -6.46
C ALA A 22 14.51 -7.09 -7.27
N GLY A 23 13.82 -6.81 -8.37
CA GLY A 23 13.35 -7.83 -9.30
C GLY A 23 14.50 -8.57 -9.99
N VAL A 24 15.57 -7.88 -10.37
CA VAL A 24 16.79 -8.50 -10.92
C VAL A 24 17.43 -9.45 -9.91
N PHE A 25 17.64 -9.04 -8.66
CA PHE A 25 18.16 -9.93 -7.62
C PHE A 25 17.31 -11.19 -7.44
N ARG A 26 15.98 -11.06 -7.52
CA ARG A 26 15.07 -12.22 -7.49
C ARG A 26 15.28 -13.17 -8.67
N GLN A 27 15.51 -12.67 -9.87
CA GLN A 27 15.78 -13.53 -11.02
C GLN A 27 17.14 -14.20 -10.90
N LEU A 28 18.16 -13.50 -10.40
CA LEU A 28 19.48 -14.06 -10.12
C LEU A 28 19.41 -15.21 -9.10
N ASP A 29 18.58 -15.06 -8.05
CA ASP A 29 18.32 -16.12 -7.08
C ASP A 29 17.76 -17.39 -7.76
N ARG A 30 16.87 -17.25 -8.74
CA ARG A 30 16.29 -18.37 -9.48
C ARG A 30 17.23 -19.04 -10.47
N LEU A 31 18.15 -18.28 -11.04
CA LEU A 31 19.10 -18.76 -12.06
C LEU A 31 20.35 -19.43 -11.46
N ALA A 32 20.39 -19.63 -10.12
CA ALA A 32 21.55 -20.13 -9.40
C ALA A 32 22.85 -19.37 -9.79
N ALA A 33 22.74 -18.05 -9.93
CA ALA A 33 23.84 -17.17 -10.29
C ALA A 33 24.98 -17.22 -9.24
N PRO A 34 26.15 -16.65 -9.54
CA PRO A 34 27.32 -16.75 -8.67
C PRO A 34 27.15 -16.13 -7.27
N LEU A 35 26.10 -15.33 -7.06
CA LEU A 35 25.76 -14.81 -5.75
C LEU A 35 24.97 -15.87 -4.94
N PRO A 36 25.32 -16.06 -3.65
CA PRO A 36 24.54 -16.95 -2.78
C PRO A 36 23.06 -16.56 -2.77
N SER A 37 22.17 -17.53 -2.97
CA SER A 37 20.70 -17.34 -2.95
C SER A 37 20.23 -16.56 -1.72
N ALA A 38 20.83 -16.83 -0.55
CA ALA A 38 20.55 -16.08 0.67
C ALA A 38 20.79 -14.58 0.56
N VAL A 39 21.85 -14.16 -0.13
CA VAL A 39 22.20 -12.74 -0.32
C VAL A 39 21.20 -12.07 -1.27
N CYS A 40 20.91 -12.70 -2.40
CA CYS A 40 19.92 -12.19 -3.36
C CYS A 40 18.56 -12.02 -2.73
N PHE A 41 18.11 -13.00 -1.94
CA PHE A 41 16.85 -12.94 -1.20
C PHE A 41 16.84 -11.80 -0.18
N LEU A 42 17.89 -11.66 0.63
CA LEU A 42 18.00 -10.59 1.63
C LEU A 42 18.00 -9.20 0.99
N LEU A 43 18.79 -9.00 -0.07
CA LEU A 43 18.84 -7.73 -0.81
C LEU A 43 17.49 -7.38 -1.40
N THR A 44 16.80 -8.33 -2.03
CA THR A 44 15.46 -8.14 -2.58
C THR A 44 14.48 -7.62 -1.52
N ASN A 45 14.42 -8.30 -0.37
CA ASN A 45 13.46 -7.92 0.69
C ASN A 45 13.87 -6.62 1.40
N LEU A 46 15.18 -6.41 1.62
CA LEU A 46 15.70 -5.16 2.20
C LEU A 46 15.33 -3.95 1.33
N ILE A 47 15.45 -4.07 0.02
CA ILE A 47 15.09 -3.00 -0.90
C ILE A 47 13.60 -2.71 -0.83
N TYR A 48 12.71 -3.72 -0.89
CA TYR A 48 11.27 -3.48 -0.85
C TYR A 48 10.80 -2.89 0.48
N ILE A 49 11.26 -3.45 1.61
CA ILE A 49 10.92 -2.93 2.94
C ILE A 49 11.51 -1.53 3.11
N GLY A 50 12.76 -1.31 2.68
CA GLY A 50 13.42 -0.01 2.74
C GLY A 50 12.69 1.06 1.92
N LEU A 51 12.23 0.73 0.71
CA LEU A 51 11.42 1.64 -0.13
C LEU A 51 10.09 2.00 0.54
N ALA A 52 9.39 1.01 1.10
CA ALA A 52 8.11 1.25 1.79
C ALA A 52 8.31 2.13 3.03
N MET A 53 9.34 1.85 3.85
CA MET A 53 9.67 2.66 5.02
C MET A 53 10.12 4.09 4.64
N ALA A 54 10.95 4.23 3.62
CA ALA A 54 11.41 5.54 3.12
C ALA A 54 10.23 6.38 2.61
N TRP A 55 9.26 5.74 1.94
CA TRP A 55 8.03 6.39 1.51
C TRP A 55 7.18 6.82 2.70
N GLY A 56 6.95 5.95 3.69
CA GLY A 56 6.23 6.29 4.92
C GLY A 56 6.88 7.45 5.67
N PHE A 57 8.21 7.45 5.79
CA PHE A 57 8.95 8.56 6.38
C PHE A 57 8.82 9.87 5.56
N SER A 58 8.81 9.76 4.24
CA SER A 58 8.55 10.91 3.37
C SER A 58 7.16 11.49 3.60
N ILE A 59 6.11 10.64 3.73
CA ILE A 59 4.74 11.05 4.05
C ILE A 59 4.68 11.78 5.40
N SER A 60 5.29 11.21 6.43
CA SER A 60 5.26 11.79 7.78
C SER A 60 5.81 13.21 7.86
N ARG A 61 6.73 13.56 6.95
CA ARG A 61 7.33 14.90 6.87
C ARG A 61 6.61 15.86 5.91
N ARG A 62 5.84 15.33 4.95
CA ARG A 62 5.21 16.16 3.91
C ARG A 62 3.77 16.51 4.20
N ILE A 63 3.03 15.63 4.87
CA ILE A 63 1.61 15.85 5.16
C ILE A 63 1.46 16.63 6.47
N LEU A 64 0.78 17.78 6.38
CA LEU A 64 0.54 18.68 7.52
C LEU A 64 -0.55 18.16 8.45
N HIS A 65 -1.68 17.71 7.88
CA HIS A 65 -2.83 17.26 8.65
C HIS A 65 -2.54 15.95 9.37
N CYS A 66 -2.60 15.99 10.71
CA CYS A 66 -2.24 14.84 11.55
C CYS A 66 -3.10 13.61 11.26
N ASP A 67 -4.39 13.78 11.02
CA ASP A 67 -5.33 12.69 10.82
C ASP A 67 -5.13 11.98 9.46
N ASP A 68 -4.96 12.74 8.37
CA ASP A 68 -4.64 12.18 7.06
C ASP A 68 -3.33 11.41 7.09
N ARG A 69 -2.32 11.99 7.73
CA ARG A 69 -1.00 11.40 7.93
C ARG A 69 -1.07 10.08 8.68
N ARG A 70 -1.88 10.03 9.77
CA ARG A 70 -2.02 8.83 10.62
C ARG A 70 -2.55 7.63 9.82
N TRP A 71 -3.61 7.80 9.04
CA TRP A 71 -4.20 6.70 8.27
C TRP A 71 -3.29 6.22 7.15
N LEU A 72 -2.60 7.13 6.47
CA LEU A 72 -1.63 6.76 5.44
C LEU A 72 -0.40 6.05 6.02
N LEU A 73 0.07 6.46 7.21
CA LEU A 73 1.15 5.76 7.89
C LEU A 73 0.73 4.36 8.38
N LEU A 74 -0.51 4.20 8.85
CA LEU A 74 -1.05 2.88 9.18
C LEU A 74 -1.16 1.99 7.94
N GLY A 75 -1.61 2.51 6.80
CA GLY A 75 -1.60 1.80 5.53
C GLY A 75 -0.19 1.40 5.10
N CYS A 76 0.78 2.31 5.20
CA CYS A 76 2.19 2.01 4.95
C CYS A 76 2.72 0.91 5.91
N ALA A 77 2.39 0.98 7.20
CA ALA A 77 2.79 -0.04 8.17
C ALA A 77 2.22 -1.43 7.79
N MET A 78 0.99 -1.49 7.27
CA MET A 78 0.41 -2.74 6.79
C MET A 78 1.17 -3.30 5.56
N THR A 79 1.61 -2.45 4.64
CA THR A 79 2.43 -2.91 3.50
C THR A 79 3.79 -3.45 3.96
N VAL A 80 4.44 -2.78 4.91
CA VAL A 80 5.69 -3.25 5.52
C VAL A 80 5.48 -4.58 6.26
N LEU A 81 4.39 -4.69 7.04
CA LEU A 81 4.03 -5.92 7.74
C LEU A 81 3.86 -7.09 6.76
N TRP A 82 3.19 -6.88 5.64
CA TRP A 82 3.01 -7.92 4.64
C TRP A 82 4.34 -8.41 4.05
N LEU A 83 5.21 -7.48 3.66
CA LEU A 83 6.54 -7.81 3.15
C LEU A 83 7.39 -8.54 4.21
N PHE A 84 7.29 -8.12 5.47
CA PHE A 84 7.98 -8.75 6.60
C PHE A 84 7.48 -10.18 6.84
N LEU A 85 6.17 -10.38 6.98
CA LEU A 85 5.55 -11.70 7.16
C LEU A 85 5.96 -12.67 6.04
N ARG A 86 6.01 -12.16 4.81
CA ARG A 86 6.46 -12.95 3.68
C ARG A 86 7.93 -13.35 3.80
N THR A 87 8.78 -12.42 4.20
CA THR A 87 10.20 -12.71 4.42
C THR A 87 10.38 -13.79 5.49
N VAL A 88 9.63 -13.66 6.58
CA VAL A 88 9.64 -14.62 7.69
C VAL A 88 9.17 -16.01 7.24
N LYS A 89 8.06 -16.08 6.49
CA LYS A 89 7.52 -17.35 5.97
C LYS A 89 8.54 -18.12 5.15
N TYR A 90 9.22 -17.48 4.22
CA TYR A 90 10.08 -18.17 3.26
C TYR A 90 11.53 -18.38 3.73
N ARG A 91 11.94 -17.76 4.82
CA ARG A 91 13.34 -17.83 5.27
C ARG A 91 13.54 -18.50 6.61
N PHE A 92 12.62 -18.36 7.53
CA PHE A 92 12.84 -18.76 8.92
C PHE A 92 12.11 -20.04 9.30
N PHE A 93 11.07 -20.40 8.58
CA PHE A 93 10.24 -21.55 8.92
C PHE A 93 10.10 -22.51 7.74
N SER A 94 10.30 -23.82 8.03
CA SER A 94 10.04 -24.92 7.11
C SER A 94 8.86 -25.80 7.58
N ASP A 95 8.36 -25.59 8.81
CA ASP A 95 7.20 -26.29 9.34
C ASP A 95 5.94 -25.87 8.57
N ASP A 96 5.18 -26.87 8.08
CA ASP A 96 4.01 -26.63 7.24
C ASP A 96 2.90 -25.90 8.00
N THR A 97 2.71 -26.18 9.28
CA THR A 97 1.70 -25.54 10.11
C THR A 97 2.03 -24.06 10.32
N VAL A 98 3.26 -23.75 10.71
CA VAL A 98 3.72 -22.36 10.92
C VAL A 98 3.65 -21.56 9.63
N THR A 99 4.12 -22.13 8.51
CA THR A 99 4.08 -21.46 7.20
C THR A 99 2.66 -21.22 6.70
N ARG A 100 1.71 -22.11 7.04
CA ARG A 100 0.29 -21.97 6.75
C ARG A 100 -0.34 -20.80 7.52
N TYR A 101 -0.11 -20.73 8.84
CA TYR A 101 -0.60 -19.61 9.63
C TYR A 101 0.04 -18.27 9.23
N LEU A 102 1.32 -18.24 8.87
CA LEU A 102 1.96 -17.05 8.30
C LEU A 102 1.31 -16.64 6.97
N TRP A 103 0.85 -17.61 6.17
CA TRP A 103 0.11 -17.32 4.95
C TRP A 103 -1.28 -16.73 5.22
N TYR A 104 -2.01 -17.25 6.21
CA TYR A 104 -3.28 -16.65 6.65
C TYR A 104 -3.07 -15.22 7.18
N LEU A 105 -1.99 -14.98 7.93
CA LEU A 105 -1.65 -13.65 8.43
C LEU A 105 -1.43 -12.61 7.32
N TYR A 106 -1.16 -13.02 6.07
CA TYR A 106 -1.09 -12.06 4.94
C TYR A 106 -2.40 -11.32 4.70
N TYR A 107 -3.54 -11.92 5.08
CA TYR A 107 -4.85 -11.31 4.90
C TYR A 107 -5.11 -10.16 5.87
N VAL A 108 -4.41 -10.11 7.00
CA VAL A 108 -4.49 -8.97 7.92
C VAL A 108 -4.10 -7.66 7.22
N PRO A 109 -2.88 -7.51 6.68
CA PRO A 109 -2.53 -6.30 5.94
C PRO A 109 -3.34 -6.11 4.65
N GLN A 110 -3.74 -7.18 3.95
CA GLN A 110 -4.56 -7.08 2.74
C GLN A 110 -5.95 -6.50 3.01
N ILE A 111 -6.57 -6.82 4.13
CA ILE A 111 -7.90 -6.33 4.52
C ILE A 111 -7.81 -4.93 5.12
N LEU A 112 -6.79 -4.64 5.93
CA LEU A 112 -6.66 -3.38 6.67
C LEU A 112 -6.07 -2.23 5.83
N ALA A 113 -5.12 -2.49 4.92
CA ALA A 113 -4.51 -1.42 4.13
C ALA A 113 -5.53 -0.68 3.25
N PRO A 114 -6.47 -1.34 2.52
CA PRO A 114 -7.57 -0.65 1.83
C PRO A 114 -8.51 0.09 2.77
N LEU A 115 -8.78 -0.43 3.97
CA LEU A 115 -9.60 0.24 4.97
C LEU A 115 -8.95 1.55 5.45
N PHE A 116 -7.65 1.53 5.74
CA PHE A 116 -6.91 2.73 6.10
C PHE A 116 -6.82 3.73 4.93
N SER A 117 -6.71 3.24 3.69
CA SER A 117 -6.85 4.07 2.49
C SER A 117 -8.19 4.79 2.42
N LEU A 118 -9.29 4.06 2.67
CA LEU A 118 -10.61 4.66 2.70
C LEU A 118 -10.72 5.76 3.78
N PHE A 119 -10.19 5.50 4.98
CA PHE A 119 -10.22 6.48 6.06
C PHE A 119 -9.38 7.73 5.72
N ALA A 120 -8.22 7.57 5.11
CA ALA A 120 -7.44 8.69 4.59
C ALA A 120 -8.25 9.49 3.56
N ALA A 121 -8.88 8.83 2.59
CA ALA A 121 -9.72 9.48 1.59
C ALA A 121 -10.93 10.23 2.20
N LEU A 122 -11.54 9.66 3.25
CA LEU A 122 -12.66 10.29 3.97
C LEU A 122 -12.23 11.54 4.75
N GLN A 123 -11.00 11.61 5.20
CA GLN A 123 -10.45 12.77 5.89
C GLN A 123 -10.08 13.92 4.94
N LEU A 124 -9.73 13.63 3.69
CA LEU A 124 -9.31 14.65 2.71
C LEU A 124 -10.27 15.83 2.65
N GLY A 125 -9.72 17.03 2.74
CA GLY A 125 -10.47 18.29 2.63
C GLY A 125 -11.35 18.65 3.84
N ARG A 126 -11.19 17.97 4.97
CA ARG A 126 -11.77 18.37 6.26
C ARG A 126 -10.94 19.47 6.90
N ARG A 127 -11.58 20.28 7.76
CA ARG A 127 -10.87 21.28 8.59
C ARG A 127 -10.22 20.59 9.78
N GLU A 128 -9.12 21.14 10.25
CA GLU A 128 -8.51 20.72 11.51
C GLU A 128 -9.52 20.90 12.64
N GLY A 129 -9.77 19.85 13.42
CA GLY A 129 -10.75 19.83 14.50
C GLY A 129 -12.13 19.23 14.15
N ASP A 130 -12.43 18.99 12.87
CA ASP A 130 -13.64 18.26 12.49
C ASP A 130 -13.53 16.79 12.92
N ALA A 131 -14.32 16.39 13.92
CA ALA A 131 -14.30 15.02 14.41
C ALA A 131 -14.66 14.01 13.32
N PHE A 132 -13.81 12.98 13.17
CA PHE A 132 -14.11 11.85 12.30
C PHE A 132 -15.40 11.15 12.78
N SER A 133 -16.36 10.95 11.90
CA SER A 133 -17.63 10.32 12.29
C SER A 133 -17.40 8.91 12.83
N ARG A 134 -17.86 8.67 14.07
CA ARG A 134 -17.71 7.37 14.75
C ARG A 134 -18.34 6.22 13.96
N ARG A 135 -19.28 6.49 13.08
CA ARG A 135 -19.93 5.48 12.24
C ARG A 135 -18.97 4.76 11.30
N TRP A 136 -17.91 5.44 10.83
CA TRP A 136 -16.92 4.83 9.96
C TRP A 136 -16.07 3.77 10.68
N TYR A 137 -15.87 3.88 11.99
CA TYR A 137 -15.18 2.86 12.76
C TYR A 137 -15.94 1.52 12.83
N LEU A 138 -17.25 1.50 12.53
CA LEU A 138 -18.01 0.25 12.40
C LEU A 138 -17.48 -0.65 11.29
N LEU A 139 -16.74 -0.12 10.30
CA LEU A 139 -16.09 -0.92 9.27
C LEU A 139 -14.98 -1.83 9.82
N PHE A 140 -14.47 -1.58 11.03
CA PHE A 140 -13.57 -2.53 11.68
C PHE A 140 -14.26 -3.85 12.06
N ILE A 141 -15.57 -3.85 12.26
CA ILE A 141 -16.32 -5.08 12.61
C ILE A 141 -16.26 -6.10 11.47
N PRO A 142 -16.73 -5.78 10.23
CA PRO A 142 -16.62 -6.74 9.13
C PRO A 142 -15.15 -7.06 8.79
N ALA A 143 -14.22 -6.12 8.93
CA ALA A 143 -12.79 -6.39 8.72
C ALA A 143 -12.27 -7.42 9.73
N ALA A 144 -12.61 -7.28 11.02
CA ALA A 144 -12.23 -8.23 12.07
C ALA A 144 -12.84 -9.62 11.84
N LEU A 145 -14.12 -9.68 11.45
CA LEU A 145 -14.80 -10.96 11.14
C LEU A 145 -14.17 -11.67 9.93
N LEU A 146 -13.76 -10.92 8.89
CA LEU A 146 -13.06 -11.50 7.75
C LEU A 146 -11.67 -12.02 8.13
N ILE A 147 -10.93 -11.26 8.94
CA ILE A 147 -9.62 -11.68 9.45
C ILE A 147 -9.74 -12.93 10.30
N ASP A 148 -10.65 -12.92 11.28
CA ASP A 148 -10.88 -14.06 12.17
C ASP A 148 -11.28 -15.30 11.39
N GLY A 149 -12.22 -15.17 10.45
CA GLY A 149 -12.64 -16.30 9.62
C GLY A 149 -11.53 -16.85 8.71
N ILE A 150 -10.56 -16.03 8.27
CA ILE A 150 -9.42 -16.54 7.50
C ILE A 150 -8.37 -17.19 8.42
N LEU A 151 -8.12 -16.61 9.59
CA LEU A 151 -7.16 -17.15 10.55
C LEU A 151 -7.64 -18.48 11.15
N SER A 152 -8.96 -18.62 11.33
CA SER A 152 -9.59 -19.87 11.83
C SER A 152 -9.92 -20.88 10.71
N ASN A 153 -9.41 -20.69 9.48
CA ASN A 153 -9.75 -21.53 8.33
C ASN A 153 -9.52 -23.03 8.55
N ASP A 154 -8.54 -23.41 9.35
CA ASP A 154 -8.26 -24.82 9.66
C ASP A 154 -9.45 -25.52 10.36
N LEU A 155 -10.35 -24.77 11.02
CA LEU A 155 -11.53 -25.30 11.71
C LEU A 155 -12.71 -25.56 10.77
N HIS A 156 -12.88 -24.73 9.74
CA HIS A 156 -14.10 -24.73 8.91
C HIS A 156 -13.88 -24.78 7.41
N GLN A 157 -12.66 -24.54 6.92
CA GLN A 157 -12.25 -24.56 5.52
C GLN A 157 -13.13 -23.70 4.58
N LEU A 158 -13.72 -22.59 5.07
CA LEU A 158 -14.61 -21.72 4.31
C LEU A 158 -13.86 -20.74 3.38
N ALA A 159 -12.59 -20.45 3.70
CA ALA A 159 -11.76 -19.56 2.87
C ALA A 159 -10.89 -20.36 1.88
N PHE A 160 -10.29 -21.44 2.35
CA PHE A 160 -9.43 -22.32 1.57
C PHE A 160 -9.77 -23.77 1.90
N CYS A 161 -10.16 -24.51 0.88
CA CYS A 161 -10.49 -25.95 1.00
C CYS A 161 -9.33 -26.74 0.41
N ALA A 162 -8.86 -27.78 1.11
CA ALA A 162 -7.85 -28.69 0.58
C ALA A 162 -8.41 -29.40 -0.67
N ALA A 163 -7.62 -29.47 -1.73
CA ALA A 163 -8.00 -30.27 -2.89
C ALA A 163 -7.96 -31.77 -2.55
N PRO A 164 -8.83 -32.59 -3.13
CA PRO A 164 -8.82 -34.05 -2.89
C PRO A 164 -7.45 -34.63 -3.28
N GLY A 165 -6.78 -35.27 -2.31
CA GLY A 165 -5.44 -35.86 -2.51
C GLY A 165 -4.26 -34.93 -2.35
N ALA A 166 -4.47 -33.67 -1.99
CA ALA A 166 -3.37 -32.75 -1.70
C ALA A 166 -2.60 -33.17 -0.44
N ALA A 167 -1.26 -33.20 -0.52
CA ALA A 167 -0.40 -33.52 0.61
C ALA A 167 -0.49 -32.47 1.72
N THR A 168 -0.63 -31.21 1.35
CA THR A 168 -0.82 -30.08 2.27
C THR A 168 -1.79 -29.06 1.68
N LEU A 169 -2.46 -28.28 2.52
CA LEU A 169 -3.38 -27.22 2.08
C LEU A 169 -2.68 -26.14 1.20
N GLN A 170 -1.36 -25.97 1.38
CA GLN A 170 -0.60 -24.98 0.59
C GLN A 170 -0.16 -25.53 -0.78
N ALA A 171 -0.09 -26.84 -0.94
CA ALA A 171 0.34 -27.47 -2.19
C ALA A 171 -0.74 -27.37 -3.26
N ASP A 172 -2.01 -27.63 -2.87
CA ASP A 172 -3.15 -27.52 -3.78
C ASP A 172 -4.43 -27.21 -2.98
N TYR A 173 -5.12 -26.15 -3.35
CA TYR A 173 -6.33 -25.67 -2.66
C TYR A 173 -7.30 -25.01 -3.62
N THR A 174 -8.56 -25.06 -3.26
CA THR A 174 -9.65 -24.31 -3.90
C THR A 174 -10.10 -23.16 -3.02
N HIS A 175 -10.56 -22.08 -3.64
CA HIS A 175 -11.05 -20.92 -2.94
C HIS A 175 -12.50 -21.11 -2.50
N GLY A 176 -12.76 -20.96 -1.21
CA GLY A 176 -14.10 -20.97 -0.63
C GLY A 176 -14.78 -19.59 -0.72
N TRP A 177 -16.05 -19.52 -0.32
CA TRP A 177 -16.84 -18.30 -0.41
C TRP A 177 -16.28 -17.13 0.44
N MET A 178 -15.67 -17.42 1.57
CA MET A 178 -15.08 -16.41 2.46
C MET A 178 -13.89 -15.70 1.80
N TYR A 179 -13.10 -16.40 0.98
CA TYR A 179 -12.06 -15.79 0.18
C TYR A 179 -12.64 -14.75 -0.80
N TYR A 180 -13.72 -15.11 -1.51
CA TYR A 180 -14.37 -14.19 -2.44
C TYR A 180 -14.99 -12.98 -1.73
N LEU A 181 -15.52 -13.18 -0.51
CA LEU A 181 -16.01 -12.08 0.31
C LEU A 181 -14.87 -11.13 0.72
N ALA A 182 -13.72 -11.66 1.12
CA ALA A 182 -12.53 -10.84 1.42
C ALA A 182 -12.02 -10.09 0.18
N MET A 183 -12.00 -10.73 -1.00
CA MET A 183 -11.62 -10.06 -2.25
C MET A 183 -12.62 -8.95 -2.62
N THR A 184 -13.92 -9.20 -2.48
CA THR A 184 -14.97 -8.18 -2.70
C THR A 184 -14.80 -7.00 -1.74
N TRP A 185 -14.48 -7.26 -0.48
CA TRP A 185 -14.16 -6.23 0.51
C TRP A 185 -12.98 -5.37 0.08
N ILE A 186 -11.86 -5.98 -0.30
CA ILE A 186 -10.64 -5.28 -0.73
C ILE A 186 -10.93 -4.40 -1.95
N VAL A 187 -11.52 -4.99 -3.00
CA VAL A 187 -11.83 -4.28 -4.24
C VAL A 187 -12.85 -3.18 -4.00
N GLY A 188 -13.90 -3.45 -3.23
CA GLY A 188 -14.93 -2.46 -2.88
C GLY A 188 -14.37 -1.25 -2.15
N LEU A 189 -13.48 -1.46 -1.17
CA LEU A 189 -12.82 -0.36 -0.45
C LEU A 189 -11.87 0.44 -1.33
N LEU A 190 -11.12 -0.22 -2.21
CA LEU A 190 -10.22 0.46 -3.15
C LEU A 190 -11.01 1.31 -4.15
N LEU A 191 -12.10 0.79 -4.72
CA LEU A 191 -12.99 1.54 -5.60
C LEU A 191 -13.64 2.73 -4.88
N ALA A 192 -14.14 2.52 -3.67
CA ALA A 192 -14.71 3.59 -2.84
C ALA A 192 -13.68 4.68 -2.55
N THR A 193 -12.43 4.29 -2.24
CA THR A 193 -11.31 5.22 -2.03
C THR A 193 -11.08 6.08 -3.27
N GLY A 194 -10.97 5.47 -4.45
CA GLY A 194 -10.78 6.18 -5.72
C GLY A 194 -11.92 7.17 -6.03
N ILE A 195 -13.17 6.74 -5.85
CA ILE A 195 -14.36 7.59 -6.06
C ILE A 195 -14.37 8.78 -5.10
N ILE A 196 -14.04 8.55 -3.81
CA ILE A 196 -14.04 9.62 -2.80
C ILE A 196 -12.93 10.62 -3.08
N VAL A 197 -11.72 10.16 -3.40
CA VAL A 197 -10.59 11.03 -3.76
C VAL A 197 -10.96 11.88 -4.98
N TYR A 198 -11.54 11.29 -6.02
CA TYR A 198 -11.97 12.02 -7.21
C TYR A 198 -13.06 13.06 -6.90
N ARG A 199 -14.08 12.70 -6.11
CA ARG A 199 -15.17 13.61 -5.75
C ARG A 199 -14.73 14.75 -4.83
N LYS A 200 -13.76 14.50 -3.94
CA LYS A 200 -13.25 15.50 -3.00
C LYS A 200 -12.22 16.45 -3.63
N CYS A 201 -11.79 16.21 -4.86
CA CYS A 201 -10.92 17.13 -5.58
C CYS A 201 -11.65 18.46 -5.84
N ARG A 202 -11.38 19.46 -4.98
CA ARG A 202 -12.02 20.81 -5.03
C ARG A 202 -11.30 21.76 -5.98
N ILE A 203 -10.03 21.52 -6.28
CA ILE A 203 -9.21 22.41 -7.11
C ILE A 203 -9.46 22.06 -8.57
N SER A 204 -10.07 23.00 -9.34
CA SER A 204 -10.40 22.78 -10.75
C SER A 204 -9.18 22.42 -11.61
N GLU A 205 -8.02 23.04 -11.35
CA GLU A 205 -6.76 22.72 -12.02
C GLU A 205 -6.26 21.30 -11.68
N SER A 206 -6.32 20.90 -10.40
CA SER A 206 -5.93 19.55 -9.96
C SER A 206 -6.87 18.47 -10.50
N ARG A 207 -8.16 18.81 -10.71
CA ARG A 207 -9.15 17.91 -11.31
C ARG A 207 -8.78 17.50 -12.74
N ARG A 208 -8.15 18.40 -13.50
CA ARG A 208 -7.64 18.10 -14.85
C ARG A 208 -6.58 16.98 -14.82
N TYR A 209 -5.83 16.85 -13.73
CA TYR A 209 -4.79 15.82 -13.54
C TYR A 209 -5.24 14.64 -12.71
N ALA A 210 -6.52 14.55 -12.29
CA ALA A 210 -7.06 13.45 -11.50
C ALA A 210 -6.99 12.07 -12.22
N TRP A 211 -6.77 12.08 -13.54
CA TRP A 211 -6.51 10.87 -14.30
C TRP A 211 -5.18 10.21 -13.93
N VAL A 212 -4.19 10.95 -13.40
CA VAL A 212 -2.86 10.41 -13.04
C VAL A 212 -2.96 9.39 -11.89
N PRO A 213 -3.59 9.69 -10.74
CA PRO A 213 -3.87 8.67 -9.72
C PRO A 213 -4.70 7.50 -10.24
N LEU A 214 -5.67 7.76 -11.10
CA LEU A 214 -6.48 6.71 -11.70
C LEU A 214 -5.64 5.77 -12.57
N CYS A 215 -4.75 6.31 -13.40
CA CYS A 215 -3.83 5.50 -14.20
C CYS A 215 -2.86 4.70 -13.32
N ALA A 216 -2.32 5.29 -12.26
CA ALA A 216 -1.47 4.58 -11.30
C ALA A 216 -2.24 3.42 -10.64
N PHE A 217 -3.51 3.63 -10.30
CA PHE A 217 -4.36 2.59 -9.72
C PHE A 217 -4.67 1.47 -10.72
N LEU A 218 -5.09 1.81 -11.93
CA LEU A 218 -5.41 0.82 -12.97
C LEU A 218 -4.18 0.01 -13.39
N SER A 219 -3.03 0.66 -13.59
CA SER A 219 -1.78 -0.05 -13.89
C SER A 219 -1.39 -1.03 -12.78
N GLY A 220 -1.61 -0.64 -11.52
CA GLY A 220 -1.38 -1.50 -10.39
C GLY A 220 -2.31 -2.71 -10.33
N ILE A 221 -3.60 -2.55 -10.64
CA ILE A 221 -4.54 -3.68 -10.76
C ILE A 221 -4.05 -4.66 -11.81
N VAL A 222 -3.63 -4.17 -12.98
CA VAL A 222 -3.11 -5.01 -14.07
C VAL A 222 -1.85 -5.76 -13.61
N LEU A 223 -0.90 -5.09 -12.96
CA LEU A 223 0.31 -5.72 -12.43
C LEU A 223 -0.01 -6.80 -11.39
N CYS A 224 -0.95 -6.54 -10.48
CA CYS A 224 -1.39 -7.52 -9.49
C CYS A 224 -2.07 -8.73 -10.16
N ALA A 225 -2.92 -8.50 -11.16
CA ALA A 225 -3.59 -9.57 -11.91
C ALA A 225 -2.59 -10.44 -12.70
N LEU A 226 -1.63 -9.83 -13.40
CA LEU A 226 -0.57 -10.54 -14.10
C LEU A 226 0.31 -11.36 -13.15
N SER A 227 0.59 -10.81 -11.96
CA SER A 227 1.36 -11.49 -10.93
C SER A 227 0.60 -12.66 -10.32
N PHE A 228 -0.73 -12.54 -10.18
CA PHE A 228 -1.61 -13.61 -9.72
C PHE A 228 -1.71 -14.74 -10.75
N ALA A 229 -1.85 -14.41 -12.03
CA ALA A 229 -1.88 -15.38 -13.13
C ALA A 229 -0.52 -16.06 -13.40
N ASN A 230 0.53 -15.80 -12.59
CA ASN A 230 1.91 -16.24 -12.81
C ASN A 230 2.51 -15.88 -14.19
N THR A 231 1.86 -15.03 -14.94
CA THR A 231 2.34 -14.53 -16.24
C THR A 231 3.50 -13.55 -16.06
N TYR A 232 3.44 -12.80 -14.94
CA TYR A 232 4.49 -11.87 -14.55
C TYR A 232 5.27 -12.40 -13.34
N THR A 233 6.52 -12.80 -13.57
CA THR A 233 7.35 -13.49 -12.56
C THR A 233 8.39 -12.59 -11.91
N PHE A 234 8.60 -11.38 -12.43
CA PHE A 234 9.65 -10.46 -12.00
C PHE A 234 9.40 -9.94 -10.58
N HIS A 235 8.13 -9.60 -10.27
CA HIS A 235 7.69 -9.24 -8.91
C HIS A 235 6.53 -10.14 -8.51
N LYS A 236 6.32 -10.30 -7.21
CA LYS A 236 5.18 -11.05 -6.68
C LYS A 236 4.07 -10.09 -6.26
N MET A 237 2.86 -10.62 -6.09
CA MET A 237 1.66 -9.85 -5.76
C MET A 237 1.86 -8.86 -4.58
N PRO A 238 2.50 -9.21 -3.44
CA PRO A 238 2.72 -8.25 -2.35
C PRO A 238 3.53 -7.03 -2.75
N GLU A 239 4.59 -7.19 -3.54
CA GLU A 239 5.41 -6.08 -4.00
C GLU A 239 4.66 -5.19 -4.99
N CYS A 240 3.90 -5.81 -5.91
CA CYS A 240 3.05 -5.07 -6.84
C CYS A 240 1.99 -4.26 -6.10
N PHE A 241 1.36 -4.85 -5.07
CA PHE A 241 0.38 -4.15 -4.24
C PHE A 241 1.02 -2.97 -3.49
N CYS A 242 2.18 -3.17 -2.85
CA CYS A 242 2.89 -2.10 -2.14
C CYS A 242 3.29 -0.95 -3.07
N LEU A 243 3.79 -1.28 -4.27
CA LEU A 243 4.12 -0.27 -5.27
C LEU A 243 2.88 0.51 -5.71
N THR A 244 1.78 -0.20 -6.00
CA THR A 244 0.51 0.42 -6.42
C THR A 244 -0.04 1.33 -5.33
N PHE A 245 -0.03 0.87 -4.08
CA PHE A 245 -0.46 1.65 -2.93
C PHE A 245 0.34 2.94 -2.80
N ALA A 246 1.68 2.84 -2.85
CA ALA A 246 2.56 3.99 -2.77
C ALA A 246 2.40 4.92 -3.99
N ALA A 247 2.32 4.38 -5.20
CA ALA A 247 2.17 5.15 -6.44
C ALA A 247 0.83 5.91 -6.49
N PHE A 248 -0.25 5.27 -6.07
CA PHE A 248 -1.57 5.91 -6.00
C PHE A 248 -1.55 7.12 -5.06
N TRP A 249 -1.11 6.94 -3.82
CA TRP A 249 -1.08 8.03 -2.84
C TRP A 249 -0.03 9.09 -3.16
N GLU A 250 1.13 8.68 -3.69
CA GLU A 250 2.14 9.65 -4.15
C GLU A 250 1.62 10.49 -5.31
N SER A 251 0.90 9.89 -6.25
CA SER A 251 0.28 10.64 -7.35
C SER A 251 -0.79 11.62 -6.85
N CYS A 252 -1.59 11.25 -5.84
CA CYS A 252 -2.52 12.15 -5.17
C CYS A 252 -1.81 13.37 -4.53
N LEU A 253 -0.64 13.13 -3.91
CA LEU A 253 0.20 14.19 -3.34
C LEU A 253 0.79 15.10 -4.42
N GLN A 254 1.31 14.53 -5.53
CA GLN A 254 1.94 15.28 -6.61
C GLN A 254 0.94 16.13 -7.41
N VAL A 255 -0.27 15.63 -7.59
CA VAL A 255 -1.36 16.36 -8.27
C VAL A 255 -1.97 17.46 -7.38
N GLY A 256 -1.64 17.46 -6.07
CA GLY A 256 -2.15 18.45 -5.12
C GLY A 256 -3.55 18.14 -4.59
N LEU A 257 -3.99 16.89 -4.67
CA LEU A 257 -5.23 16.45 -4.03
C LEU A 257 -5.12 16.43 -2.51
N ILE A 258 -3.90 16.26 -2.01
CA ILE A 258 -3.55 16.30 -0.59
C ILE A 258 -2.64 17.50 -0.35
N PRO A 259 -2.97 18.43 0.57
CA PRO A 259 -2.12 19.55 0.90
C PRO A 259 -0.81 19.09 1.53
N THR A 260 0.31 19.58 0.98
CA THR A 260 1.64 19.26 1.47
C THR A 260 2.39 20.49 1.93
N ASN A 261 3.34 20.33 2.83
CA ASN A 261 4.19 21.40 3.36
C ASN A 261 4.95 22.17 2.27
N GLY A 262 5.21 21.53 1.11
CA GLY A 262 5.90 22.17 0.00
C GLY A 262 5.11 23.30 -0.66
N TYR A 263 3.78 23.21 -0.66
CA TYR A 263 2.92 24.27 -1.23
C TYR A 263 2.97 25.56 -0.40
N TYR A 264 2.98 25.45 0.93
CA TYR A 264 3.06 26.62 1.81
C TYR A 264 4.42 27.31 1.72
N ARG A 265 5.52 26.54 1.69
CA ARG A 265 6.87 27.13 1.49
C ARG A 265 7.00 27.88 0.17
N TYR A 266 6.42 27.34 -0.90
CA TYR A 266 6.40 27.98 -2.21
C TYR A 266 5.56 29.27 -2.18
N PHE A 267 4.35 29.21 -1.64
CA PHE A 267 3.46 30.35 -1.51
C PHE A 267 4.15 31.53 -0.75
N PHE A 268 4.78 31.24 0.38
CA PHE A 268 5.49 32.26 1.14
C PHE A 268 6.78 32.74 0.47
N SER A 269 7.46 31.95 -0.34
CA SER A 269 8.66 32.38 -1.05
C SER A 269 8.38 33.26 -2.27
N GLU A 270 7.19 33.13 -2.87
CA GLU A 270 6.73 33.92 -4.02
C GLU A 270 5.82 35.09 -3.62
N SER A 271 5.34 35.11 -2.39
CA SER A 271 4.52 36.19 -1.88
C SER A 271 5.37 37.46 -1.74
N THR A 272 5.03 38.49 -2.49
CA THR A 272 5.62 39.85 -2.38
C THR A 272 5.11 40.58 -1.14
N VAL A 273 4.10 40.03 -0.45
CA VAL A 273 3.54 40.59 0.78
C VAL A 273 4.29 40.00 1.97
N ALA A 274 4.82 40.83 2.85
CA ALA A 274 5.38 40.40 4.12
C ALA A 274 4.24 39.80 4.97
N ALA A 275 4.13 38.46 4.96
CA ALA A 275 3.15 37.76 5.74
C ALA A 275 3.84 37.16 6.97
N GLN A 276 3.37 37.51 8.15
CA GLN A 276 3.80 36.93 9.42
C GLN A 276 2.73 35.95 9.88
N ILE A 277 3.13 34.73 10.19
CA ILE A 277 2.23 33.78 10.86
C ILE A 277 2.28 34.10 12.34
N VAL A 278 1.16 34.58 12.87
CA VAL A 278 1.00 34.85 14.31
C VAL A 278 0.13 33.72 14.86
N ASP A 279 0.52 33.13 15.98
CA ASP A 279 -0.36 32.21 16.68
C ASP A 279 -1.52 32.97 17.35
N GLY A 280 -2.59 32.26 17.75
CA GLY A 280 -3.81 32.90 18.26
C GLY A 280 -3.65 33.70 19.57
N GLN A 281 -2.40 33.90 20.04
CA GLN A 281 -2.11 34.70 21.20
C GLN A 281 -1.41 36.04 20.84
N GLY A 282 -1.17 36.34 19.58
CA GLY A 282 -0.67 37.63 19.09
C GLY A 282 0.82 37.71 18.83
#